data_b169543db70a23ad5179043a152a52c0
#
_entry.id   b169543db70a23ad5179043a152a52c0
#
_cell.length_a   1.000
_cell.length_b   1.000
_cell.length_c   1.000
_cell.angle_alpha   90.00
_cell.angle_beta   90.00
_cell.angle_gamma   90.00
#
_symmetry.space_group_name_H-M   'P 1'
#
loop_
_entity.id
_entity.type
_entity.pdbx_description
1 polymer ?
#
loop_
_entity_poly.entity_id
_entity_poly.type
_entity_poly.pdbx_seq_one_letter_code
_entity_poly.pdbx_strand_id
1 'polypeptide(L)'
;MASNKIAVAVIHGMGSQGKKTQGVDELSFSAGLYKRLKEHMGNQFFQRVGWREVFWADILQSRQEDFIKDNLAAKGARWMKTRRFVMHNLADAASYRRNKGDVRDQIYHRIHARVHQTIARLEEITDANTPLVILAHSLGGHIMSNYIYDMMKGDPEVAAGSDFQQLKTVAGFVTFGCNIPVFSFAYKPEDIHPIKYPGTNIPQSKRLHPWWVNMNDKDDALGMPLAGTSPGYQALAASGHLDDRWIDSGGALEFWNPASHNGYWTDRHFYRPTATILRNAMGIGPVT
;
A
#
# COMPACT_ATOMS: atom_id res chain seq x y z
N MET A 1 -4.56 -10.02 30.01
CA MET A 1 -3.81 -10.68 28.91
C MET A 1 -3.66 -9.65 27.81
N ALA A 2 -2.45 -9.37 27.33
CA ALA A 2 -2.26 -8.42 26.23
C ALA A 2 -3.07 -8.91 25.01
N SER A 3 -3.86 -8.04 24.45
CA SER A 3 -4.64 -8.32 23.24
C SER A 3 -3.66 -8.66 22.11
N ASN A 4 -3.73 -9.87 21.56
CA ASN A 4 -2.97 -10.25 20.36
C ASN A 4 -3.64 -9.72 19.09
N LYS A 5 -4.25 -8.56 19.17
CA LYS A 5 -4.86 -7.86 18.02
C LYS A 5 -3.78 -7.19 17.18
N ILE A 6 -4.08 -7.06 15.90
CA ILE A 6 -3.32 -6.21 14.97
C ILE A 6 -4.27 -5.32 14.18
N ALA A 7 -3.79 -4.18 13.76
CA ALA A 7 -4.44 -3.29 12.81
C ALA A 7 -3.80 -3.47 11.44
N VAL A 8 -4.60 -3.49 10.38
CA VAL A 8 -4.11 -3.59 8.99
C VAL A 8 -4.70 -2.45 8.18
N ALA A 9 -3.83 -1.57 7.71
CA ALA A 9 -4.16 -0.54 6.73
C ALA A 9 -3.80 -1.04 5.34
N VAL A 10 -4.74 -1.00 4.40
CA VAL A 10 -4.51 -1.43 3.03
C VAL A 10 -4.71 -0.26 2.08
N ILE A 11 -3.72 0.01 1.23
CA ILE A 11 -3.82 1.07 0.23
C ILE A 11 -3.67 0.50 -1.18
N HIS A 12 -4.57 0.92 -2.08
CA HIS A 12 -4.50 0.52 -3.48
C HIS A 12 -3.53 1.39 -4.29
N GLY A 13 -3.19 0.88 -5.46
CA GLY A 13 -2.37 1.57 -6.45
C GLY A 13 -3.16 2.47 -7.38
N MET A 14 -2.62 2.66 -8.58
CA MET A 14 -3.21 3.43 -9.67
C MET A 14 -4.38 2.68 -10.30
N GLY A 15 -5.25 3.43 -11.01
CA GLY A 15 -6.31 2.88 -11.83
C GLY A 15 -7.67 2.80 -11.15
N SER A 16 -8.67 2.37 -11.90
CA SER A 16 -10.04 2.23 -11.42
C SER A 16 -10.15 1.10 -10.41
N GLN A 17 -10.45 1.43 -9.18
CA GLN A 17 -10.64 0.50 -8.07
C GLN A 17 -12.14 0.16 -7.85
N GLY A 18 -12.97 0.37 -8.86
CA GLY A 18 -14.42 0.23 -8.74
C GLY A 18 -15.07 1.44 -8.07
N LYS A 19 -16.29 1.26 -7.57
CA LYS A 19 -16.99 2.30 -6.83
C LYS A 19 -16.61 2.23 -5.36
N LYS A 20 -16.39 3.39 -4.75
CA LYS A 20 -16.29 3.48 -3.30
C LYS A 20 -17.58 2.93 -2.70
N THR A 21 -17.45 2.00 -1.78
CA THR A 21 -18.58 1.50 -1.01
C THR A 21 -19.15 2.60 -0.13
N GLN A 22 -20.45 2.57 0.14
CA GLN A 22 -21.13 3.60 0.93
C GLN A 22 -20.83 3.47 2.42
N GLY A 23 -20.49 2.27 2.89
CA GLY A 23 -20.18 1.98 4.28
C GLY A 23 -18.67 2.11 4.59
N VAL A 24 -18.36 2.70 5.74
CA VAL A 24 -16.96 2.81 6.22
C VAL A 24 -16.34 1.44 6.48
N ASP A 25 -17.19 0.45 6.76
CA ASP A 25 -16.82 -0.93 7.10
C ASP A 25 -16.87 -1.88 5.90
N GLU A 26 -17.38 -1.42 4.77
CA GLU A 26 -17.46 -2.23 3.55
C GLU A 26 -16.12 -2.24 2.84
N LEU A 27 -15.71 -3.44 2.42
CA LEU A 27 -14.49 -3.64 1.65
C LEU A 27 -14.77 -3.50 0.15
N SER A 28 -13.85 -2.87 -0.56
CA SER A 28 -13.91 -2.67 -2.00
C SER A 28 -12.81 -3.43 -2.72
N PHE A 29 -11.66 -2.80 -2.92
CA PHE A 29 -10.54 -3.36 -3.69
C PHE A 29 -9.81 -4.50 -2.96
N SER A 30 -9.77 -4.50 -1.64
CA SER A 30 -9.07 -5.52 -0.85
C SER A 30 -9.96 -6.70 -0.41
N ALA A 31 -11.25 -6.72 -0.80
CA ALA A 31 -12.20 -7.76 -0.39
C ALA A 31 -11.72 -9.18 -0.73
N GLY A 32 -11.06 -9.35 -1.89
CA GLY A 32 -10.48 -10.62 -2.31
C GLY A 32 -9.40 -11.10 -1.36
N LEU A 33 -8.43 -10.24 -1.06
CA LEU A 33 -7.33 -10.55 -0.13
C LEU A 33 -7.85 -10.82 1.28
N TYR A 34 -8.74 -9.97 1.77
CA TYR A 34 -9.38 -10.16 3.08
C TYR A 34 -10.05 -11.54 3.19
N LYS A 35 -10.83 -11.92 2.17
CA LYS A 35 -11.49 -13.23 2.13
C LYS A 35 -10.47 -14.37 2.17
N ARG A 36 -9.42 -14.33 1.36
CA ARG A 36 -8.37 -15.36 1.31
C ARG A 36 -7.60 -15.47 2.62
N LEU A 37 -7.26 -14.34 3.24
CA LEU A 37 -6.60 -14.32 4.55
C LEU A 37 -7.53 -14.89 5.63
N LYS A 38 -8.80 -14.50 5.63
CA LYS A 38 -9.82 -15.04 6.57
C LYS A 38 -9.97 -16.56 6.43
N GLU A 39 -10.06 -17.07 5.21
CA GLU A 39 -10.16 -18.51 4.93
C GLU A 39 -8.90 -19.24 5.39
N HIS A 40 -7.72 -18.68 5.15
CA HIS A 40 -6.44 -19.31 5.46
C HIS A 40 -6.07 -19.26 6.95
N MET A 41 -6.40 -18.17 7.65
CA MET A 41 -6.08 -17.96 9.07
C MET A 41 -7.22 -18.38 10.01
N GLY A 42 -8.41 -18.60 9.48
CA GLY A 42 -9.58 -19.06 10.24
C GLY A 42 -10.04 -18.04 11.28
N ASN A 43 -10.57 -18.55 12.41
CA ASN A 43 -11.15 -17.74 13.50
C ASN A 43 -10.16 -16.72 14.10
N GLN A 44 -8.85 -16.98 14.02
CA GLN A 44 -7.83 -16.06 14.52
C GLN A 44 -7.84 -14.73 13.75
N PHE A 45 -8.11 -14.75 12.44
CA PHE A 45 -8.20 -13.55 11.64
C PHE A 45 -9.39 -12.69 12.08
N PHE A 46 -10.58 -13.27 12.14
CA PHE A 46 -11.80 -12.55 12.46
C PHE A 46 -11.79 -11.89 13.85
N GLN A 47 -11.19 -12.56 14.84
CA GLN A 47 -11.18 -12.09 16.23
C GLN A 47 -10.10 -11.06 16.54
N ARG A 48 -9.06 -10.95 15.69
CA ARG A 48 -7.81 -10.25 16.04
C ARG A 48 -7.37 -9.20 15.04
N VAL A 49 -7.97 -9.13 13.85
CA VAL A 49 -7.55 -8.21 12.79
C VAL A 49 -8.57 -7.10 12.62
N GLY A 50 -8.17 -5.86 12.98
CA GLY A 50 -8.83 -4.65 12.50
C GLY A 50 -8.34 -4.36 11.08
N TRP A 51 -9.26 -4.13 10.14
CA TRP A 51 -8.92 -3.95 8.73
C TRP A 51 -9.63 -2.73 8.17
N ARG A 52 -8.88 -1.83 7.49
CA ARG A 52 -9.45 -0.67 6.80
C ARG A 52 -8.71 -0.40 5.50
N GLU A 53 -9.47 0.06 4.52
CA GLU A 53 -8.98 0.47 3.21
C GLU A 53 -8.73 1.97 3.14
N VAL A 54 -7.57 2.36 2.64
CA VAL A 54 -7.30 3.71 2.19
C VAL A 54 -7.77 3.83 0.74
N PHE A 55 -9.03 4.20 0.56
CA PHE A 55 -9.62 4.40 -0.77
C PHE A 55 -9.44 5.87 -1.18
N TRP A 56 -8.58 6.13 -2.15
CA TRP A 56 -8.24 7.47 -2.62
C TRP A 56 -8.57 7.73 -4.10
N ALA A 57 -8.95 6.69 -4.87
CA ALA A 57 -9.25 6.79 -6.29
C ALA A 57 -10.33 7.84 -6.61
N ASP A 58 -11.31 8.02 -5.70
CA ASP A 58 -12.38 9.00 -5.83
C ASP A 58 -11.90 10.45 -5.95
N ILE A 59 -10.67 10.73 -5.53
CA ILE A 59 -10.07 12.08 -5.60
C ILE A 59 -9.82 12.52 -7.06
N LEU A 60 -9.49 11.57 -7.93
CA LEU A 60 -9.13 11.82 -9.34
C LEU A 60 -10.09 11.16 -10.34
N GLN A 61 -10.71 10.05 -9.98
CA GLN A 61 -11.41 9.14 -10.89
C GLN A 61 -12.57 9.81 -11.64
N SER A 62 -13.38 10.65 -11.00
CA SER A 62 -14.50 11.32 -11.64
C SER A 62 -14.05 12.16 -12.83
N ARG A 63 -13.04 13.00 -12.62
CA ARG A 63 -12.48 13.87 -13.66
C ARG A 63 -11.84 13.09 -14.82
N GLN A 64 -11.19 11.97 -14.50
CA GLN A 64 -10.59 11.09 -15.51
C GLN A 64 -11.68 10.40 -16.35
N GLU A 65 -12.73 9.88 -15.71
CA GLU A 65 -13.83 9.22 -16.41
C GLU A 65 -14.64 10.20 -17.28
N ASP A 66 -14.88 11.43 -16.83
CA ASP A 66 -15.52 12.47 -17.63
C ASP A 66 -14.68 12.76 -18.89
N PHE A 67 -13.37 12.93 -18.73
CA PHE A 67 -12.48 13.14 -19.87
C PHE A 67 -12.51 11.95 -20.86
N ILE A 68 -12.45 10.73 -20.36
CA ILE A 68 -12.48 9.51 -21.20
C ILE A 68 -13.81 9.42 -21.94
N LYS A 69 -14.92 9.69 -21.27
CA LYS A 69 -16.26 9.65 -21.84
C LYS A 69 -16.40 10.67 -22.97
N ASP A 70 -16.06 11.94 -22.70
CA ASP A 70 -16.35 13.06 -23.60
C ASP A 70 -15.34 13.19 -24.73
N ASN A 71 -14.09 12.79 -24.51
CA ASN A 71 -13.01 13.01 -25.48
C ASN A 71 -12.52 11.73 -26.17
N LEU A 72 -12.77 10.57 -25.62
CA LEU A 72 -12.34 9.31 -26.22
C LEU A 72 -13.51 8.45 -26.66
N ALA A 73 -14.42 8.09 -25.78
CA ALA A 73 -15.53 7.21 -26.08
C ALA A 73 -16.53 7.87 -27.04
N ALA A 74 -16.92 9.11 -26.75
CA ALA A 74 -17.86 9.88 -27.64
C ALA A 74 -17.31 10.13 -29.04
N LYS A 75 -15.97 10.07 -29.22
CA LYS A 75 -15.31 10.23 -30.52
C LYS A 75 -14.91 8.91 -31.18
N GLY A 76 -15.41 7.78 -30.69
CA GLY A 76 -15.20 6.46 -31.29
C GLY A 76 -13.76 5.93 -31.17
N ALA A 77 -13.00 6.35 -30.15
CA ALA A 77 -11.65 5.87 -29.95
C ALA A 77 -11.62 4.36 -29.71
N ARG A 78 -10.66 3.67 -30.33
CA ARG A 78 -10.46 2.22 -30.18
C ARG A 78 -9.63 1.91 -28.92
N TRP A 79 -9.60 0.65 -28.53
CA TRP A 79 -8.77 0.16 -27.41
C TRP A 79 -9.12 0.80 -26.07
N MET A 80 -10.41 1.04 -25.82
CA MET A 80 -10.88 1.78 -24.65
C MET A 80 -10.43 1.18 -23.30
N LYS A 81 -10.34 -0.15 -23.18
CA LYS A 81 -9.82 -0.79 -21.95
C LYS A 81 -8.36 -0.41 -21.69
N THR A 82 -7.52 -0.54 -22.71
CA THR A 82 -6.08 -0.17 -22.61
C THR A 82 -5.93 1.34 -22.39
N ARG A 83 -6.70 2.18 -23.08
CA ARG A 83 -6.66 3.64 -22.90
C ARG A 83 -7.07 4.04 -21.48
N ARG A 84 -8.12 3.45 -20.93
CA ARG A 84 -8.51 3.67 -19.52
C ARG A 84 -7.40 3.28 -18.56
N PHE A 85 -6.83 2.10 -18.73
CA PHE A 85 -5.72 1.65 -17.93
C PHE A 85 -4.53 2.63 -17.98
N VAL A 86 -4.08 3.00 -19.18
CA VAL A 86 -2.96 3.92 -19.37
C VAL A 86 -3.29 5.30 -18.80
N MET A 87 -4.49 5.84 -19.10
CA MET A 87 -4.92 7.15 -18.61
C MET A 87 -4.94 7.23 -17.08
N HIS A 88 -5.62 6.27 -16.43
CA HIS A 88 -5.69 6.27 -14.97
C HIS A 88 -4.29 6.15 -14.35
N ASN A 89 -3.46 5.21 -14.83
CA ASN A 89 -2.13 5.02 -14.26
C ASN A 89 -1.22 6.25 -14.46
N LEU A 90 -1.17 6.81 -15.67
CA LEU A 90 -0.31 7.98 -15.94
C LEU A 90 -0.85 9.24 -15.26
N ALA A 91 -2.17 9.45 -15.25
CA ALA A 91 -2.76 10.63 -14.64
C ALA A 91 -2.61 10.61 -13.12
N ASP A 92 -2.80 9.46 -12.48
CA ASP A 92 -2.60 9.30 -11.04
C ASP A 92 -1.15 9.57 -10.66
N ALA A 93 -0.20 8.93 -11.37
CA ALA A 93 1.24 9.12 -11.14
C ALA A 93 1.68 10.57 -11.37
N ALA A 94 1.19 11.22 -12.43
CA ALA A 94 1.50 12.61 -12.75
C ALA A 94 0.86 13.61 -11.77
N SER A 95 -0.31 13.28 -11.22
CA SER A 95 -1.06 14.15 -10.33
C SER A 95 -0.59 14.06 -8.88
N TYR A 96 -0.03 12.94 -8.46
CA TYR A 96 0.49 12.76 -7.11
C TYR A 96 1.91 13.33 -7.00
N ARG A 97 2.02 14.62 -6.72
CA ARG A 97 3.31 15.31 -6.52
C ARG A 97 3.16 16.40 -5.47
N ARG A 98 4.13 16.46 -4.56
CA ARG A 98 4.28 17.60 -3.66
C ARG A 98 4.96 18.74 -4.43
N ASN A 99 4.22 19.79 -4.74
CA ASN A 99 4.72 20.96 -5.44
C ASN A 99 3.99 22.21 -4.95
N LYS A 100 4.60 22.95 -4.01
CA LYS A 100 4.00 24.13 -3.36
C LYS A 100 3.47 25.11 -4.39
N GLY A 101 2.19 25.51 -4.21
CA GLY A 101 1.50 26.47 -5.09
C GLY A 101 0.89 25.87 -6.36
N ASP A 102 0.89 24.55 -6.52
CA ASP A 102 0.27 23.85 -7.64
C ASP A 102 -1.00 23.07 -7.19
N VAL A 103 -1.94 22.87 -8.10
CA VAL A 103 -3.13 22.03 -7.89
C VAL A 103 -2.76 20.59 -7.49
N ARG A 104 -1.62 20.09 -7.95
CA ARG A 104 -1.07 18.77 -7.59
C ARG A 104 -0.74 18.67 -6.10
N ASP A 105 -0.33 19.76 -5.48
CA ASP A 105 -0.07 19.82 -4.04
C ASP A 105 -1.36 19.55 -3.24
N GLN A 106 -2.50 20.11 -3.70
CA GLN A 106 -3.81 19.84 -3.09
C GLN A 106 -4.21 18.37 -3.21
N ILE A 107 -3.93 17.72 -4.33
CA ILE A 107 -4.19 16.28 -4.53
C ILE A 107 -3.34 15.46 -3.57
N TYR A 108 -2.05 15.79 -3.45
CA TYR A 108 -1.12 15.17 -2.53
C TYR A 108 -1.65 15.23 -1.09
N HIS A 109 -1.99 16.40 -0.61
CA HIS A 109 -2.52 16.61 0.75
C HIS A 109 -3.88 15.93 0.98
N ARG A 110 -4.78 15.95 -0.02
CA ARG A 110 -6.06 15.23 0.08
C ARG A 110 -5.89 13.72 0.20
N ILE A 111 -4.91 13.15 -0.50
CA ILE A 111 -4.60 11.72 -0.39
C ILE A 111 -4.00 11.42 0.98
N HIS A 112 -3.07 12.25 1.48
CA HIS A 112 -2.48 12.11 2.81
C HIS A 112 -3.53 12.26 3.92
N ALA A 113 -4.44 13.21 3.80
CA ALA A 113 -5.57 13.33 4.73
C ALA A 113 -6.46 12.07 4.74
N ARG A 114 -6.68 11.43 3.57
CA ARG A 114 -7.40 10.16 3.49
C ARG A 114 -6.66 9.02 4.20
N VAL A 115 -5.33 8.95 4.07
CA VAL A 115 -4.50 8.00 4.83
C VAL A 115 -4.67 8.25 6.32
N HIS A 116 -4.50 9.49 6.77
CA HIS A 116 -4.63 9.86 8.19
C HIS A 116 -5.99 9.48 8.78
N GLN A 117 -7.08 9.84 8.09
CA GLN A 117 -8.44 9.45 8.49
C GLN A 117 -8.63 7.95 8.61
N THR A 118 -8.04 7.17 7.70
CA THR A 118 -8.14 5.71 7.74
C THR A 118 -7.38 5.13 8.94
N ILE A 119 -6.20 5.67 9.24
CA ILE A 119 -5.42 5.27 10.42
C ILE A 119 -6.18 5.62 11.71
N ALA A 120 -6.76 6.82 11.81
CA ALA A 120 -7.58 7.20 12.97
C ALA A 120 -8.77 6.23 13.18
N ARG A 121 -9.48 5.86 12.11
CA ARG A 121 -10.57 4.87 12.18
C ARG A 121 -10.11 3.46 12.54
N LEU A 122 -8.88 3.09 12.17
CA LEU A 122 -8.30 1.82 12.62
C LEU A 122 -8.08 1.82 14.13
N GLU A 123 -7.58 2.93 14.69
CA GLU A 123 -7.41 3.09 16.13
C GLU A 123 -8.74 2.92 16.88
N GLU A 124 -9.83 3.51 16.38
CA GLU A 124 -11.16 3.42 16.97
C GLU A 124 -11.67 1.97 17.12
N ILE A 125 -11.34 1.09 16.16
CA ILE A 125 -11.76 -0.32 16.18
C ILE A 125 -10.74 -1.28 16.79
N THR A 126 -9.56 -0.78 17.13
CA THR A 126 -8.50 -1.56 17.76
C THR A 126 -8.15 -0.96 19.12
N ASP A 127 -7.01 -0.36 19.28
CA ASP A 127 -6.59 0.51 20.37
C ASP A 127 -5.26 1.22 20.01
N ALA A 128 -4.89 2.26 20.79
CA ALA A 128 -3.71 3.08 20.56
C ALA A 128 -2.36 2.33 20.61
N ASN A 129 -2.32 1.14 21.20
CA ASN A 129 -1.10 0.32 21.35
C ASN A 129 -1.10 -0.89 20.41
N THR A 130 -2.12 -1.02 19.56
CA THR A 130 -2.23 -2.14 18.64
C THR A 130 -1.12 -2.07 17.57
N PRO A 131 -0.37 -3.17 17.31
CA PRO A 131 0.57 -3.22 16.21
C PRO A 131 -0.11 -2.97 14.88
N LEU A 132 0.45 -2.06 14.07
CA LEU A 132 -0.05 -1.71 12.74
C LEU A 132 0.81 -2.37 11.66
N VAL A 133 0.16 -3.10 10.76
CA VAL A 133 0.77 -3.59 9.52
C VAL A 133 0.17 -2.83 8.34
N ILE A 134 1.02 -2.31 7.47
CA ILE A 134 0.60 -1.58 6.28
C ILE A 134 0.82 -2.45 5.05
N LEU A 135 -0.23 -2.66 4.24
CA LEU A 135 -0.19 -3.37 2.97
C LEU A 135 -0.42 -2.38 1.84
N ALA A 136 0.57 -2.19 0.97
CA ALA A 136 0.54 -1.14 -0.03
C ALA A 136 0.81 -1.67 -1.45
N HIS A 137 -0.18 -1.56 -2.32
CA HIS A 137 -0.11 -2.00 -3.70
C HIS A 137 0.33 -0.89 -4.65
N SER A 138 1.27 -1.17 -5.54
CA SER A 138 1.63 -0.30 -6.66
C SER A 138 1.98 1.13 -6.21
N LEU A 139 1.35 2.17 -6.78
CA LEU A 139 1.51 3.56 -6.37
C LEU A 139 1.18 3.79 -4.89
N GLY A 140 0.33 2.95 -4.30
CA GLY A 140 0.05 2.99 -2.85
C GLY A 140 1.32 2.81 -2.01
N GLY A 141 2.30 2.05 -2.49
CA GLY A 141 3.63 1.94 -1.86
C GLY A 141 4.36 3.28 -1.83
N HIS A 142 4.37 4.00 -2.95
CA HIS A 142 4.97 5.33 -3.04
C HIS A 142 4.22 6.36 -2.18
N ILE A 143 2.88 6.34 -2.19
CA ILE A 143 2.05 7.20 -1.34
C ILE A 143 2.35 6.97 0.13
N MET A 144 2.36 5.73 0.59
CA MET A 144 2.64 5.40 1.99
C MET A 144 4.06 5.73 2.39
N SER A 145 5.05 5.53 1.51
CA SER A 145 6.43 5.92 1.76
C SER A 145 6.55 7.44 1.99
N ASN A 146 5.90 8.24 1.13
CA ASN A 146 5.88 9.69 1.30
C ASN A 146 5.12 10.13 2.56
N TYR A 147 3.99 9.49 2.86
CA TYR A 147 3.22 9.77 4.06
C TYR A 147 4.04 9.49 5.35
N ILE A 148 4.72 8.35 5.40
CA ILE A 148 5.63 8.02 6.51
C ILE A 148 6.76 9.04 6.61
N TYR A 149 7.35 9.44 5.48
CA TYR A 149 8.41 10.45 5.45
C TYR A 149 7.92 11.79 6.00
N ASP A 150 6.79 12.29 5.55
CA ASP A 150 6.21 13.57 6.01
C ASP A 150 5.86 13.51 7.50
N MET A 151 5.25 12.40 7.94
CA MET A 151 4.97 12.14 9.36
C MET A 151 6.24 12.25 10.21
N MET A 152 7.32 11.58 9.79
CA MET A 152 8.60 11.57 10.53
C MET A 152 9.32 12.92 10.50
N LYS A 153 9.05 13.76 9.50
CA LYS A 153 9.55 15.14 9.41
C LYS A 153 8.75 16.12 10.25
N GLY A 154 7.67 15.67 10.88
CA GLY A 154 6.80 16.53 11.68
C GLY A 154 5.95 17.48 10.85
N ASP A 155 5.57 17.07 9.63
CA ASP A 155 4.65 17.85 8.81
C ASP A 155 3.32 18.04 9.56
N PRO A 156 2.89 19.30 9.83
CA PRO A 156 1.75 19.59 10.69
C PRO A 156 0.42 19.04 10.15
N GLU A 157 0.33 18.74 8.86
CA GLU A 157 -0.89 18.20 8.26
C GLU A 157 -1.10 16.71 8.55
N VAL A 158 -0.03 15.99 8.89
CA VAL A 158 -0.08 14.54 9.11
C VAL A 158 0.48 14.11 10.47
N ALA A 159 1.41 14.87 11.06
CA ALA A 159 2.08 14.50 12.31
C ALA A 159 1.28 14.85 13.58
N ALA A 160 -0.05 14.73 13.50
CA ALA A 160 -0.96 15.00 14.62
C ALA A 160 -1.55 13.71 15.19
N GLY A 161 -2.12 13.77 16.40
CA GLY A 161 -2.86 12.69 17.03
C GLY A 161 -2.01 11.79 17.95
N SER A 162 -2.52 10.60 18.22
CA SER A 162 -1.91 9.60 19.10
C SER A 162 -0.64 8.98 18.51
N ASP A 163 0.09 8.20 19.29
CA ASP A 163 1.24 7.42 18.80
C ASP A 163 0.85 6.43 17.70
N PHE A 164 -0.38 5.89 17.75
CA PHE A 164 -0.91 5.05 16.68
C PHE A 164 -1.10 5.86 15.38
N GLN A 165 -1.75 7.02 15.46
CA GLN A 165 -1.97 7.90 14.32
C GLN A 165 -0.66 8.44 13.75
N GLN A 166 0.34 8.64 14.59
CA GLN A 166 1.71 9.01 14.20
C GLN A 166 2.56 7.82 13.73
N LEU A 167 1.96 6.66 13.45
CA LEU A 167 2.61 5.44 12.95
C LEU A 167 3.69 4.85 13.88
N LYS A 168 3.79 5.28 15.14
CA LYS A 168 4.79 4.79 16.10
C LYS A 168 4.53 3.34 16.53
N THR A 169 3.37 2.79 16.24
CA THR A 169 3.01 1.38 16.49
C THR A 169 3.15 0.49 15.25
N VAL A 170 3.74 0.98 14.16
CA VAL A 170 3.96 0.18 12.95
C VAL A 170 4.86 -1.01 13.28
N ALA A 171 4.33 -2.21 13.06
CA ALA A 171 5.06 -3.47 13.17
C ALA A 171 5.80 -3.81 11.88
N GLY A 172 5.18 -3.51 10.72
CA GLY A 172 5.79 -3.77 9.44
C GLY A 172 5.07 -3.11 8.27
N PHE A 173 5.79 -3.00 7.16
CA PHE A 173 5.35 -2.44 5.90
C PHE A 173 5.53 -3.47 4.80
N VAL A 174 4.45 -3.82 4.11
CA VAL A 174 4.45 -4.76 2.98
C VAL A 174 4.06 -3.99 1.73
N THR A 175 4.97 -3.89 0.79
CA THR A 175 4.70 -3.37 -0.55
C THR A 175 4.59 -4.53 -1.54
N PHE A 176 3.71 -4.42 -2.54
CA PHE A 176 3.56 -5.43 -3.57
C PHE A 176 3.17 -4.81 -4.91
N GLY A 177 3.71 -5.36 -6.00
CA GLY A 177 3.65 -4.70 -7.30
C GLY A 177 4.16 -3.26 -7.25
N CYS A 178 5.18 -3.01 -6.43
CA CYS A 178 5.61 -1.67 -6.02
C CYS A 178 6.43 -0.99 -7.12
N ASN A 179 6.13 0.27 -7.39
CA ASN A 179 6.77 1.07 -8.44
C ASN A 179 7.57 2.28 -7.90
N ILE A 180 7.95 2.29 -6.63
CA ILE A 180 8.79 3.35 -6.04
C ILE A 180 10.01 3.69 -6.91
N PRO A 181 10.76 2.72 -7.47
CA PRO A 181 11.92 3.01 -8.31
C PRO A 181 11.63 3.92 -9.50
N VAL A 182 10.44 3.82 -10.10
CA VAL A 182 10.03 4.67 -11.24
C VAL A 182 10.09 6.16 -10.89
N PHE A 183 9.71 6.50 -9.66
CA PHE A 183 9.69 7.89 -9.17
C PHE A 183 11.07 8.38 -8.72
N SER A 184 12.03 7.50 -8.61
CA SER A 184 13.40 7.81 -8.19
C SER A 184 14.29 8.26 -9.33
N PHE A 185 14.00 7.89 -10.59
CA PHE A 185 14.87 8.20 -11.75
C PHE A 185 15.05 9.69 -12.04
N ALA A 186 14.26 10.56 -11.44
CA ALA A 186 14.42 12.02 -11.54
C ALA A 186 15.51 12.57 -10.60
N TYR A 187 16.06 11.75 -9.72
CA TYR A 187 17.04 12.13 -8.71
C TYR A 187 18.37 11.39 -8.92
N LYS A 188 19.46 11.94 -8.39
CA LYS A 188 20.73 11.22 -8.36
C LYS A 188 20.66 10.07 -7.34
N PRO A 189 21.29 8.91 -7.59
CA PRO A 189 21.22 7.76 -6.69
C PRO A 189 21.60 8.07 -5.23
N GLU A 190 22.58 8.96 -5.02
CA GLU A 190 23.04 9.41 -3.71
C GLU A 190 22.01 10.23 -2.93
N ASP A 191 21.07 10.87 -3.64
CA ASP A 191 20.00 11.69 -3.05
C ASP A 191 18.74 10.88 -2.73
N ILE A 192 18.68 9.60 -3.15
CA ILE A 192 17.54 8.72 -2.94
C ILE A 192 17.74 7.95 -1.64
N HIS A 193 16.93 8.25 -0.64
CA HIS A 193 16.99 7.60 0.66
C HIS A 193 15.70 6.83 0.97
N PRO A 194 15.78 5.59 1.49
CA PRO A 194 14.62 4.89 2.01
C PRO A 194 14.06 5.61 3.24
N ILE A 195 12.78 5.43 3.49
CA ILE A 195 12.18 5.84 4.76
C ILE A 195 12.83 5.09 5.93
N LYS A 196 12.91 5.74 7.08
CA LYS A 196 13.31 5.10 8.32
C LYS A 196 12.13 4.31 8.90
N TYR A 197 12.43 3.34 9.75
CA TYR A 197 11.40 2.59 10.48
C TYR A 197 10.61 3.51 11.41
N PRO A 198 9.28 3.63 11.27
CA PRO A 198 8.48 4.55 12.05
C PRO A 198 8.07 4.00 13.42
N GLY A 199 8.06 2.67 13.59
CA GLY A 199 7.54 1.96 14.77
C GLY A 199 8.38 2.15 16.04
N THR A 200 8.45 3.36 16.56
CA THR A 200 9.28 3.70 17.73
C THR A 200 8.66 3.33 19.07
N ASN A 201 7.32 3.21 19.13
CA ASN A 201 6.56 2.88 20.35
C ASN A 201 5.82 1.55 20.24
N ILE A 202 6.52 0.49 19.83
CA ILE A 202 6.00 -0.87 19.79
C ILE A 202 7.03 -1.80 20.45
N PRO A 203 6.61 -2.79 21.26
CA PRO A 203 7.52 -3.77 21.85
C PRO A 203 8.33 -4.48 20.77
N GLN A 204 9.60 -4.71 21.01
CA GLN A 204 10.50 -5.34 20.04
C GLN A 204 10.00 -6.73 19.59
N SER A 205 9.36 -7.48 20.48
CA SER A 205 8.74 -8.78 20.16
C SER A 205 7.58 -8.71 19.16
N LYS A 206 7.06 -7.53 18.91
CA LYS A 206 5.99 -7.27 17.93
C LYS A 206 6.50 -6.64 16.63
N ARG A 207 7.78 -6.23 16.59
CA ARG A 207 8.40 -5.69 15.38
C ARG A 207 8.72 -6.82 14.44
N LEU A 208 8.34 -6.65 13.18
CA LEU A 208 8.74 -7.58 12.14
C LEU A 208 10.22 -7.37 11.77
N HIS A 209 10.87 -8.44 11.40
CA HIS A 209 12.23 -8.39 10.87
C HIS A 209 12.34 -9.40 9.71
N PRO A 210 12.51 -8.89 8.47
CA PRO A 210 12.53 -7.49 8.04
C PRO A 210 11.22 -6.75 8.33
N TRP A 211 11.30 -5.45 8.58
CA TRP A 211 10.12 -4.63 8.79
C TRP A 211 9.50 -4.14 7.48
N TRP A 212 10.26 -4.10 6.40
CA TRP A 212 9.79 -3.81 5.06
C TRP A 212 9.96 -5.04 4.17
N VAL A 213 8.86 -5.61 3.73
CA VAL A 213 8.84 -6.72 2.76
C VAL A 213 8.24 -6.20 1.47
N ASN A 214 8.96 -6.34 0.36
CA ASN A 214 8.51 -5.96 -0.96
C ASN A 214 8.33 -7.21 -1.82
N MET A 215 7.09 -7.51 -2.22
CA MET A 215 6.75 -8.69 -2.99
C MET A 215 6.35 -8.30 -4.42
N ASN A 216 7.09 -8.81 -5.39
CA ASN A 216 6.81 -8.54 -6.80
C ASN A 216 6.65 -9.85 -7.56
N ASP A 217 5.67 -9.86 -8.45
CA ASP A 217 5.51 -10.95 -9.43
C ASP A 217 6.53 -10.79 -10.56
N LYS A 218 7.05 -11.92 -11.05
CA LYS A 218 8.03 -11.93 -12.15
C LYS A 218 7.45 -11.43 -13.47
N ASP A 219 6.14 -11.57 -13.64
CA ASP A 219 5.40 -11.18 -14.84
C ASP A 219 4.74 -9.79 -14.70
N ASP A 220 4.86 -9.16 -13.53
CA ASP A 220 4.35 -7.81 -13.30
C ASP A 220 5.35 -6.75 -13.79
N ALA A 221 5.07 -6.15 -14.93
CA ALA A 221 5.92 -5.12 -15.55
C ALA A 221 6.03 -3.83 -14.70
N LEU A 222 5.16 -3.61 -13.71
CA LEU A 222 5.17 -2.45 -12.82
C LEU A 222 5.78 -2.75 -11.46
N GLY A 223 5.90 -4.02 -11.07
CA GLY A 223 6.51 -4.45 -9.82
C GLY A 223 8.03 -4.44 -9.90
N MET A 224 8.69 -3.69 -9.02
CA MET A 224 10.13 -3.50 -9.05
C MET A 224 10.79 -3.79 -7.70
N PRO A 225 12.00 -4.40 -7.70
CA PRO A 225 12.79 -4.55 -6.49
C PRO A 225 13.26 -3.19 -5.99
N LEU A 226 13.30 -3.03 -4.68
CA LEU A 226 13.69 -1.77 -4.04
C LEU A 226 15.17 -1.67 -3.74
N ALA A 227 15.83 -2.77 -3.41
CA ALA A 227 17.24 -2.80 -2.99
C ALA A 227 18.18 -2.17 -4.02
N GLY A 228 17.89 -2.34 -5.31
CA GLY A 228 18.67 -1.75 -6.40
C GLY A 228 18.42 -0.28 -6.68
N THR A 229 17.48 0.37 -5.99
CA THR A 229 17.06 1.75 -6.28
C THR A 229 18.16 2.78 -5.97
N SER A 230 18.90 2.57 -4.88
CA SER A 230 20.00 3.46 -4.47
C SER A 230 20.92 2.77 -3.44
N PRO A 231 22.11 3.37 -3.16
CA PRO A 231 22.97 2.89 -2.08
C PRO A 231 22.26 2.81 -0.72
N GLY A 232 21.33 3.73 -0.44
CA GLY A 232 20.55 3.73 0.80
C GLY A 232 19.60 2.52 0.91
N TYR A 233 18.91 2.17 -0.18
CA TYR A 233 18.07 0.97 -0.23
C TYR A 233 18.90 -0.31 -0.18
N GLN A 234 20.05 -0.34 -0.83
CA GLN A 234 20.98 -1.46 -0.76
C GLN A 234 21.48 -1.69 0.69
N ALA A 235 21.83 -0.63 1.39
CA ALA A 235 22.25 -0.71 2.80
C ALA A 235 21.10 -1.20 3.71
N LEU A 236 19.85 -0.76 3.44
CA LEU A 236 18.67 -1.20 4.19
C LEU A 236 18.43 -2.71 3.98
N ALA A 237 18.58 -3.20 2.77
CA ALA A 237 18.47 -4.64 2.46
C ALA A 237 19.63 -5.44 3.09
N ALA A 238 20.86 -4.96 2.97
CA ALA A 238 22.03 -5.61 3.54
C ALA A 238 21.98 -5.71 5.07
N SER A 239 21.32 -4.75 5.74
CA SER A 239 21.08 -4.81 7.20
C SER A 239 19.89 -5.71 7.61
N GLY A 240 19.25 -6.38 6.67
CA GLY A 240 18.11 -7.27 6.92
C GLY A 240 16.79 -6.56 7.24
N HIS A 241 16.70 -5.26 7.01
CA HIS A 241 15.52 -4.45 7.29
C HIS A 241 14.55 -4.34 6.11
N LEU A 242 15.04 -4.59 4.90
CA LEU A 242 14.26 -4.70 3.67
C LEU A 242 14.47 -6.09 3.06
N ASP A 243 13.39 -6.71 2.59
CA ASP A 243 13.43 -8.00 1.89
C ASP A 243 12.62 -7.90 0.59
N ASP A 244 13.33 -7.92 -0.54
CA ASP A 244 12.72 -8.01 -1.88
C ASP A 244 12.46 -9.48 -2.22
N ARG A 245 11.18 -9.83 -2.41
CA ARG A 245 10.74 -11.19 -2.74
C ARG A 245 10.12 -11.26 -4.12
N TRP A 246 10.64 -12.14 -4.94
CA TRP A 246 9.95 -12.54 -6.14
C TRP A 246 8.92 -13.62 -5.81
N ILE A 247 7.68 -13.40 -6.22
CA ILE A 247 6.60 -14.37 -6.12
C ILE A 247 6.11 -14.71 -7.53
N ASP A 248 5.32 -15.76 -7.63
CA ASP A 248 4.73 -16.23 -8.89
C ASP A 248 3.21 -16.16 -8.73
N SER A 249 2.67 -14.93 -8.84
CA SER A 249 1.26 -14.63 -8.66
C SER A 249 0.57 -14.44 -10.01
N GLY A 250 0.45 -15.50 -10.79
CA GLY A 250 -0.21 -15.42 -12.10
C GLY A 250 -0.37 -16.78 -12.75
N GLY A 251 -1.42 -16.96 -13.53
CA GLY A 251 -1.58 -18.11 -14.38
C GLY A 251 -0.80 -17.92 -15.68
N ALA A 252 -0.34 -19.01 -16.30
CA ALA A 252 0.44 -19.04 -17.54
C ALA A 252 -0.20 -18.31 -18.75
N LEU A 253 -1.40 -17.76 -18.64
CA LEU A 253 -2.13 -17.03 -19.66
C LEU A 253 -2.18 -15.48 -19.41
N GLU A 254 -1.62 -14.99 -18.31
CA GLU A 254 -1.70 -13.56 -17.93
C GLU A 254 -0.44 -12.77 -18.26
N PHE A 255 0.49 -13.40 -18.89
CA PHE A 255 1.84 -12.99 -19.28
C PHE A 255 1.96 -11.60 -20.00
N TRP A 256 0.89 -11.05 -20.57
CA TRP A 256 0.89 -9.76 -21.29
C TRP A 256 -0.22 -8.81 -20.81
N ASN A 257 -0.80 -9.05 -19.64
CA ASN A 257 -2.02 -8.35 -19.26
C ASN A 257 -1.77 -7.49 -18.01
N PRO A 258 -2.25 -6.22 -17.99
CA PRO A 258 -2.40 -5.46 -16.75
C PRO A 258 -3.10 -6.19 -15.61
N ALA A 259 -3.74 -7.33 -15.90
CA ALA A 259 -4.34 -8.21 -14.89
C ALA A 259 -3.31 -8.87 -13.96
N SER A 260 -2.07 -9.13 -14.40
CA SER A 260 -1.02 -9.66 -13.52
C SER A 260 -0.72 -8.69 -12.37
N HIS A 261 -0.70 -7.38 -12.66
CA HIS A 261 -0.54 -6.32 -11.67
C HIS A 261 -1.66 -6.29 -10.60
N ASN A 262 -2.84 -6.82 -10.89
CA ASN A 262 -3.96 -6.95 -9.97
C ASN A 262 -4.12 -8.38 -9.40
N GLY A 263 -3.31 -9.32 -9.83
CA GLY A 263 -3.37 -10.72 -9.40
C GLY A 263 -3.12 -10.94 -7.91
N TYR A 264 -2.30 -10.10 -7.31
CA TYR A 264 -1.93 -10.18 -5.88
C TYR A 264 -3.12 -10.30 -4.92
N TRP A 265 -4.25 -9.66 -5.24
CA TRP A 265 -5.40 -9.59 -4.34
C TRP A 265 -6.06 -10.93 -4.02
N THR A 266 -5.81 -11.96 -4.81
CA THR A 266 -6.43 -13.29 -4.62
C THR A 266 -5.45 -14.45 -4.70
N ASP A 267 -4.21 -14.20 -5.10
CA ASP A 267 -3.22 -15.25 -5.35
C ASP A 267 -2.58 -15.79 -4.07
N ARG A 268 -2.38 -17.12 -4.05
CA ARG A 268 -1.83 -17.84 -2.90
C ARG A 268 -0.36 -17.50 -2.61
N HIS A 269 0.41 -17.17 -3.62
CA HIS A 269 1.83 -16.83 -3.45
C HIS A 269 2.01 -15.45 -2.82
N PHE A 270 0.94 -14.63 -2.78
CA PHE A 270 0.89 -13.38 -2.03
C PHE A 270 0.19 -13.53 -0.67
N TYR A 271 -1.04 -14.10 -0.61
CA TYR A 271 -1.77 -14.11 0.66
C TYR A 271 -1.17 -15.05 1.71
N ARG A 272 -0.51 -16.15 1.34
CA ARG A 272 0.14 -17.05 2.32
C ARG A 272 1.32 -16.41 3.06
N PRO A 273 2.34 -15.83 2.38
CA PRO A 273 3.39 -15.11 3.09
C PRO A 273 2.84 -13.90 3.85
N THR A 274 1.83 -13.20 3.33
CA THR A 274 1.14 -12.12 4.06
C THR A 274 0.50 -12.65 5.34
N ALA A 275 -0.18 -13.79 5.32
CA ALA A 275 -0.73 -14.41 6.52
C ALA A 275 0.36 -14.71 7.57
N THR A 276 1.52 -15.21 7.15
CA THR A 276 2.66 -15.43 8.03
C THR A 276 3.15 -14.13 8.67
N ILE A 277 3.27 -13.06 7.88
CA ILE A 277 3.63 -11.71 8.36
C ILE A 277 2.63 -11.23 9.42
N LEU A 278 1.32 -11.34 9.15
CA LEU A 278 0.28 -10.94 10.09
C LEU A 278 0.31 -11.77 11.39
N ARG A 279 0.54 -13.07 11.30
CA ARG A 279 0.68 -13.96 12.49
C ARG A 279 1.89 -13.57 13.34
N ASN A 280 3.01 -13.26 12.72
CA ASN A 280 4.21 -12.80 13.43
C ASN A 280 3.93 -11.47 14.16
N ALA A 281 3.25 -10.51 13.52
CA ALA A 281 2.85 -9.26 14.15
C ALA A 281 1.87 -9.46 15.33
N MET A 282 1.04 -10.52 15.30
CA MET A 282 0.20 -10.92 16.42
C MET A 282 0.99 -11.58 17.56
N GLY A 283 2.24 -11.97 17.34
CA GLY A 283 3.01 -12.80 18.24
C GLY A 283 2.51 -14.26 18.31
N ILE A 284 1.93 -14.74 17.22
CA ILE A 284 1.45 -16.12 17.06
C ILE A 284 2.41 -16.79 16.08
N GLY A 285 3.11 -17.82 16.50
CA GLY A 285 4.07 -18.53 15.65
C GLY A 285 3.48 -19.05 14.33
N PRO A 286 4.32 -19.58 13.42
CA PRO A 286 3.88 -20.10 12.12
C PRO A 286 2.81 -21.17 12.28
N VAL A 287 2.01 -21.40 11.24
CA VAL A 287 1.10 -22.56 11.16
C VAL A 287 1.98 -23.80 11.06
N THR A 288 1.91 -24.66 12.05
CA THR A 288 2.50 -26.02 11.99
C THR A 288 1.75 -26.84 10.96
#